data_a3d8ab9080880b8739649f6a765d60ba
#
_entry.id   a3d8ab9080880b8739649f6a765d60ba
#
_cell.length_a   1.000
_cell.length_b   1.000
_cell.length_c   1.000
_cell.angle_alpha   90.00
_cell.angle_beta   90.00
_cell.angle_gamma   90.00
#
_symmetry.space_group_name_H-M   'P 1'
#
loop_
_entity.id
_entity.type
_entity.pdbx_description
1 polymer ?
#
loop_
_entity_poly.entity_id
_entity_poly.type
_entity_poly.pdbx_seq_one_letter_code
_entity_poly.pdbx_strand_id
1 'polypeptide(L)'
;EFTGLVQSLGGSDKTEDEIKTEVTKFLGGKKGNSSEKNNPLAINLYILGYDNNKNISTLNQAVKENLKTYISEYRMLTDGVNLIDGYVINIGCDFEIRVYGGYNKREVLVKVQQELAKYFNIDNWTFNMAINISEIELLIAGIEGVQSVPKCEITNKCLGNYSDHSYNIQDATKGKMVYPSLDPSIFEVKYPNKDLKGRVI
;
A
#
# COMPACT_ATOMS: atom_id res chain seq x y z
N GLU A 1 11.73 2.10 -40.66
CA GLU A 1 11.85 0.95 -39.71
C GLU A 1 10.52 0.42 -39.21
N PHE A 2 9.48 1.24 -39.13
CA PHE A 2 8.13 0.82 -38.66
C PHE A 2 7.37 -0.03 -39.69
N THR A 3 7.59 0.24 -40.99
CA THR A 3 6.91 -0.45 -42.09
C THR A 3 7.34 -1.93 -42.22
N GLY A 4 8.54 -2.29 -41.84
CA GLY A 4 9.03 -3.68 -41.88
C GLY A 4 8.38 -4.57 -40.80
N LEU A 5 8.03 -4.03 -39.66
CA LEU A 5 7.41 -4.75 -38.56
C LEU A 5 5.93 -5.06 -38.85
N VAL A 6 5.25 -4.14 -39.54
CA VAL A 6 3.84 -4.29 -39.91
C VAL A 6 3.65 -5.39 -40.96
N GLN A 7 4.60 -5.58 -41.87
CA GLN A 7 4.58 -6.66 -42.87
C GLN A 7 4.81 -8.04 -42.28
N SER A 8 5.57 -8.14 -41.17
CA SER A 8 5.78 -9.41 -40.46
C SER A 8 4.61 -9.88 -39.62
N LEU A 9 3.69 -8.99 -39.27
CA LEU A 9 2.49 -9.28 -38.46
C LEU A 9 1.22 -9.57 -39.30
N GLY A 10 1.35 -9.61 -40.64
CA GLY A 10 0.36 -10.25 -41.53
C GLY A 10 -1.00 -9.55 -41.67
N GLY A 11 -1.05 -8.23 -41.69
CA GLY A 11 -2.32 -7.57 -41.93
C GLY A 11 -2.25 -6.12 -42.38
N SER A 12 -2.72 -5.86 -43.61
CA SER A 12 -2.89 -4.52 -44.16
C SER A 12 -4.19 -3.81 -43.69
N ASP A 13 -5.05 -4.51 -42.94
CA ASP A 13 -6.39 -4.03 -42.58
C ASP A 13 -6.59 -3.70 -41.10
N LYS A 14 -5.52 -3.69 -40.29
CA LYS A 14 -5.62 -3.36 -38.85
C LYS A 14 -5.45 -1.87 -38.61
N THR A 15 -6.27 -1.32 -37.72
CA THR A 15 -6.17 0.08 -37.28
C THR A 15 -4.88 0.29 -36.46
N GLU A 16 -4.39 1.52 -36.43
CA GLU A 16 -3.16 1.90 -35.72
C GLU A 16 -3.19 1.52 -34.21
N ASP A 17 -4.37 1.54 -33.62
CA ASP A 17 -4.59 1.15 -32.20
C ASP A 17 -4.55 -0.36 -31.97
N GLU A 18 -5.00 -1.15 -32.95
CA GLU A 18 -4.90 -2.61 -32.91
C GLU A 18 -3.45 -3.06 -33.05
N ILE A 19 -2.68 -2.41 -33.93
CA ILE A 19 -1.26 -2.66 -34.11
C ILE A 19 -0.48 -2.31 -32.84
N LYS A 20 -0.78 -1.18 -32.21
CA LYS A 20 -0.18 -0.79 -30.91
C LYS A 20 -0.49 -1.79 -29.82
N THR A 21 -1.71 -2.34 -29.80
CA THR A 21 -2.13 -3.33 -28.80
C THR A 21 -1.42 -4.67 -29.00
N GLU A 22 -1.22 -5.13 -30.24
CA GLU A 22 -0.50 -6.37 -30.56
C GLU A 22 0.99 -6.25 -30.29
N VAL A 23 1.61 -5.12 -30.68
CA VAL A 23 3.01 -4.84 -30.38
C VAL A 23 3.25 -4.82 -28.86
N THR A 24 2.32 -4.25 -28.09
CA THR A 24 2.40 -4.25 -26.62
C THR A 24 2.28 -5.65 -26.04
N LYS A 25 1.44 -6.52 -26.61
CA LYS A 25 1.33 -7.93 -26.23
C LYS A 25 2.59 -8.73 -26.56
N PHE A 26 3.16 -8.52 -27.75
CA PHE A 26 4.32 -9.24 -28.22
C PHE A 26 5.59 -8.88 -27.44
N LEU A 27 5.74 -7.62 -27.05
CA LEU A 27 6.87 -7.14 -26.24
C LEU A 27 6.76 -7.48 -24.75
N GLY A 28 5.74 -8.28 -24.34
CA GLY A 28 5.56 -8.68 -22.94
C GLY A 28 5.23 -7.50 -22.04
N GLY A 29 4.64 -6.46 -22.62
CA GLY A 29 4.39 -5.21 -21.92
C GLY A 29 3.41 -5.39 -20.77
N LYS A 30 3.93 -5.44 -19.56
CA LYS A 30 3.15 -5.02 -18.40
C LYS A 30 2.61 -3.63 -18.73
N LYS A 31 1.29 -3.42 -18.64
CA LYS A 31 0.67 -2.10 -18.59
C LYS A 31 1.18 -1.38 -17.34
N GLY A 32 2.39 -0.88 -17.39
CA GLY A 32 2.87 0.19 -16.57
C GLY A 32 3.11 1.35 -17.53
N ASN A 33 2.70 2.55 -17.18
CA ASN A 33 3.06 3.77 -17.88
C ASN A 33 4.59 3.89 -17.94
N SER A 34 5.22 3.19 -18.87
CA SER A 34 6.66 3.12 -19.03
C SER A 34 7.10 3.83 -20.29
N SER A 35 6.75 5.08 -20.42
CA SER A 35 7.41 5.93 -21.40
C SER A 35 8.47 6.85 -20.78
N GLU A 36 8.69 6.82 -19.50
CA GLU A 36 9.91 7.37 -18.91
C GLU A 36 10.88 6.23 -18.69
N LYS A 37 11.78 6.03 -19.66
CA LYS A 37 12.99 5.20 -19.47
C LYS A 37 13.61 5.63 -18.16
N ASN A 38 13.70 4.70 -17.19
CA ASN A 38 14.43 4.95 -15.96
C ASN A 38 15.83 5.46 -16.32
N ASN A 39 15.99 6.77 -16.23
CA ASN A 39 17.32 7.35 -16.33
C ASN A 39 18.07 6.89 -15.07
N PRO A 40 19.14 6.10 -15.17
CA PRO A 40 19.87 5.61 -14.02
C PRO A 40 20.52 6.73 -13.19
N LEU A 41 20.60 7.93 -13.75
CA LEU A 41 21.08 9.14 -13.08
C LEU A 41 19.95 9.97 -12.46
N ALA A 42 18.67 9.53 -12.59
CA ALA A 42 17.55 10.23 -12.02
C ALA A 42 17.25 9.76 -10.59
N ILE A 43 16.90 10.70 -9.72
CA ILE A 43 16.42 10.42 -8.38
C ILE A 43 14.96 9.98 -8.48
N ASN A 44 14.62 8.83 -7.94
CA ASN A 44 13.25 8.35 -7.85
C ASN A 44 12.61 8.86 -6.56
N LEU A 45 11.59 9.70 -6.69
CA LEU A 45 10.76 10.17 -5.58
C LEU A 45 9.46 9.40 -5.58
N TYR A 46 9.21 8.65 -4.50
CA TYR A 46 7.98 7.93 -4.29
C TYR A 46 6.99 8.83 -3.56
N ILE A 47 5.81 8.98 -4.16
CA ILE A 47 4.79 9.90 -3.68
C ILE A 47 3.45 9.21 -3.53
N LEU A 48 2.71 9.63 -2.52
CA LEU A 48 1.32 9.25 -2.28
C LEU A 48 0.57 10.49 -1.81
N GLY A 49 -0.70 10.54 -2.04
CA GLY A 49 -1.58 11.61 -1.58
C GLY A 49 -2.66 11.08 -0.65
N TYR A 50 -3.49 11.98 -0.17
CA TYR A 50 -4.68 11.65 0.61
C TYR A 50 -5.93 11.95 -0.21
N ASP A 51 -6.89 11.06 -0.14
CA ASP A 51 -8.25 11.28 -0.60
C ASP A 51 -9.01 12.19 0.38
N ASN A 52 -10.20 12.68 -0.04
CA ASN A 52 -11.07 13.50 0.80
C ASN A 52 -11.44 12.84 2.15
N ASN A 53 -11.38 11.53 2.21
CA ASN A 53 -11.62 10.73 3.42
C ASN A 53 -10.35 10.47 4.26
N LYS A 54 -9.22 11.12 3.94
CA LYS A 54 -7.90 10.88 4.53
C LYS A 54 -7.34 9.48 4.32
N ASN A 55 -7.88 8.70 3.38
CA ASN A 55 -7.24 7.45 2.96
C ASN A 55 -6.10 7.75 1.98
N ILE A 56 -5.10 6.88 1.96
CA ILE A 56 -4.01 7.00 1.01
C ILE A 56 -4.50 6.69 -0.41
N SER A 57 -4.12 7.53 -1.35
CA SER A 57 -4.40 7.34 -2.77
C SER A 57 -3.23 7.78 -3.63
N THR A 58 -3.22 7.28 -4.87
CA THR A 58 -2.26 7.75 -5.88
C THR A 58 -2.63 9.16 -6.32
N LEU A 59 -1.61 9.98 -6.58
CA LEU A 59 -1.80 11.35 -7.04
C LEU A 59 -2.24 11.39 -8.51
N ASN A 60 -3.10 12.37 -8.83
CA ASN A 60 -3.48 12.66 -10.19
C ASN A 60 -2.26 13.13 -11.01
N GLN A 61 -2.22 12.80 -12.29
CA GLN A 61 -1.15 13.17 -13.23
C GLN A 61 -0.88 14.68 -13.26
N ALA A 62 -1.93 15.51 -13.23
CA ALA A 62 -1.78 16.97 -13.22
C ALA A 62 -1.02 17.46 -11.97
N VAL A 63 -1.28 16.87 -10.80
CA VAL A 63 -0.57 17.21 -9.57
C VAL A 63 0.90 16.77 -9.64
N LYS A 64 1.18 15.60 -10.23
CA LYS A 64 2.54 15.12 -10.44
C LYS A 64 3.33 16.05 -11.38
N GLU A 65 2.72 16.51 -12.46
CA GLU A 65 3.34 17.44 -13.39
C GLU A 65 3.65 18.79 -12.74
N ASN A 66 2.72 19.33 -11.96
CA ASN A 66 2.95 20.55 -11.20
C ASN A 66 4.07 20.38 -10.17
N LEU A 67 4.09 19.25 -9.46
CA LEU A 67 5.16 18.93 -8.51
C LEU A 67 6.52 18.79 -9.22
N LYS A 68 6.55 18.11 -10.37
CA LYS A 68 7.76 17.97 -11.18
C LYS A 68 8.28 19.33 -11.65
N THR A 69 7.40 20.21 -12.08
CA THR A 69 7.74 21.58 -12.48
C THR A 69 8.33 22.36 -11.29
N TYR A 70 7.68 22.32 -10.14
CA TYR A 70 8.16 22.97 -8.93
C TYR A 70 9.54 22.46 -8.49
N ILE A 71 9.73 21.14 -8.45
CA ILE A 71 11.04 20.54 -8.08
C ILE A 71 12.11 20.91 -9.10
N SER A 72 11.75 21.06 -10.39
CA SER A 72 12.71 21.41 -11.43
C SER A 72 13.35 22.78 -11.25
N GLU A 73 12.72 23.70 -10.53
CA GLU A 73 13.27 25.02 -10.21
C GLU A 73 14.41 24.95 -9.19
N TYR A 74 14.45 23.91 -8.37
CA TYR A 74 15.41 23.76 -7.27
C TYR A 74 16.53 22.73 -7.55
N ARG A 75 16.44 21.98 -8.65
CA ARG A 75 17.44 20.97 -9.01
C ARG A 75 18.55 21.52 -9.88
N MET A 76 19.70 20.84 -9.87
CA MET A 76 20.75 21.10 -10.83
C MET A 76 20.33 20.63 -12.24
N LEU A 77 20.88 21.25 -13.27
CA LEU A 77 20.52 21.00 -14.66
C LEU A 77 20.75 19.54 -15.10
N THR A 78 21.68 18.84 -14.43
CA THR A 78 22.07 17.46 -14.71
C THR A 78 21.20 16.42 -14.00
N ASP A 79 20.43 16.82 -12.97
CA ASP A 79 19.71 15.88 -12.13
C ASP A 79 18.29 15.63 -12.70
N GLY A 80 18.04 14.40 -13.11
CA GLY A 80 16.69 13.93 -13.46
C GLY A 80 15.90 13.61 -12.20
N VAL A 81 14.59 13.89 -12.19
CA VAL A 81 13.67 13.46 -11.11
C VAL A 81 12.52 12.67 -11.72
N ASN A 82 12.35 11.45 -11.26
CA ASN A 82 11.20 10.61 -11.59
C ASN A 82 10.23 10.61 -10.41
N LEU A 83 8.97 10.91 -10.67
CA LEU A 83 7.89 10.80 -9.69
C LEU A 83 7.18 9.47 -9.89
N ILE A 84 7.25 8.60 -8.89
CA ILE A 84 6.70 7.25 -8.93
C ILE A 84 5.67 7.12 -7.81
N ASP A 85 4.55 6.46 -8.08
CA ASP A 85 3.59 6.15 -7.02
C ASP A 85 4.17 5.10 -6.07
N GLY A 86 4.05 5.37 -4.76
CA GLY A 86 4.35 4.36 -3.76
C GLY A 86 3.28 3.27 -3.71
N TYR A 87 3.64 2.12 -3.15
CA TYR A 87 2.71 0.99 -3.00
C TYR A 87 1.94 1.11 -1.68
N VAL A 88 0.62 1.04 -1.76
CA VAL A 88 -0.26 0.98 -0.58
C VAL A 88 -0.64 -0.48 -0.33
N ILE A 89 -0.27 -0.99 0.84
CA ILE A 89 -0.61 -2.34 1.29
C ILE A 89 -1.69 -2.21 2.34
N ASN A 90 -2.95 -2.50 1.97
CA ASN A 90 -4.02 -2.49 2.93
C ASN A 90 -3.97 -3.74 3.81
N ILE A 91 -4.08 -3.52 5.11
CA ILE A 91 -4.00 -4.55 6.13
C ILE A 91 -5.22 -4.57 7.03
N GLY A 92 -5.45 -5.70 7.66
CA GLY A 92 -6.38 -5.87 8.78
C GLY A 92 -5.68 -6.53 9.94
N CYS A 93 -6.20 -6.33 11.14
CA CYS A 93 -5.73 -6.97 12.36
C CYS A 93 -6.85 -7.83 12.94
N ASP A 94 -6.60 -9.14 13.01
CA ASP A 94 -7.51 -10.10 13.63
C ASP A 94 -6.92 -10.51 15.00
N PHE A 95 -7.64 -10.19 16.09
CA PHE A 95 -7.13 -10.45 17.43
C PHE A 95 -8.15 -11.14 18.33
N GLU A 96 -7.64 -11.92 19.30
CA GLU A 96 -8.44 -12.56 20.33
C GLU A 96 -7.97 -12.05 21.70
N ILE A 97 -8.91 -11.72 22.55
CA ILE A 97 -8.63 -11.25 23.90
C ILE A 97 -9.38 -12.09 24.93
N ARG A 98 -8.78 -12.24 26.10
CA ARG A 98 -9.42 -12.73 27.29
C ARG A 98 -9.64 -11.57 28.25
N VAL A 99 -10.83 -11.45 28.78
CA VAL A 99 -11.27 -10.34 29.65
C VAL A 99 -11.39 -10.85 31.08
N TYR A 100 -10.96 -10.04 32.05
CA TYR A 100 -11.13 -10.35 33.46
C TYR A 100 -12.62 -10.46 33.84
N GLY A 101 -12.92 -11.35 34.82
CA GLY A 101 -14.26 -11.43 35.38
C GLY A 101 -14.68 -10.11 36.04
N GLY A 102 -15.91 -9.68 35.75
CA GLY A 102 -16.44 -8.40 36.26
C GLY A 102 -16.43 -7.26 35.26
N TYR A 103 -15.73 -7.36 34.16
CA TYR A 103 -15.73 -6.38 33.07
C TYR A 103 -16.71 -6.74 31.96
N ASN A 104 -17.31 -5.72 31.36
CA ASN A 104 -18.19 -5.91 30.20
C ASN A 104 -17.36 -6.23 28.94
N LYS A 105 -17.51 -7.45 28.45
CA LYS A 105 -16.76 -7.94 27.26
C LYS A 105 -16.88 -7.02 26.04
N ARG A 106 -18.07 -6.46 25.79
CA ARG A 106 -18.30 -5.55 24.64
C ARG A 106 -17.60 -4.22 24.82
N GLU A 107 -17.66 -3.67 26.02
CA GLU A 107 -17.03 -2.37 26.32
C GLU A 107 -15.50 -2.47 26.17
N VAL A 108 -14.90 -3.52 26.72
CA VAL A 108 -13.46 -3.77 26.59
C VAL A 108 -13.09 -3.94 25.14
N LEU A 109 -13.87 -4.69 24.36
CA LEU A 109 -13.61 -4.89 22.93
C LEU A 109 -13.62 -3.57 22.15
N VAL A 110 -14.60 -2.71 22.42
CA VAL A 110 -14.70 -1.38 21.77
C VAL A 110 -13.50 -0.51 22.14
N LYS A 111 -13.08 -0.50 23.43
CA LYS A 111 -11.87 0.22 23.86
C LYS A 111 -10.63 -0.26 23.11
N VAL A 112 -10.47 -1.57 22.97
CA VAL A 112 -9.36 -2.16 22.22
C VAL A 112 -9.38 -1.72 20.76
N GLN A 113 -10.53 -1.79 20.10
CA GLN A 113 -10.66 -1.34 18.70
C GLN A 113 -10.34 0.15 18.54
N GLN A 114 -10.76 0.99 19.49
CA GLN A 114 -10.45 2.42 19.45
C GLN A 114 -8.96 2.71 19.62
N GLU A 115 -8.27 2.01 20.53
CA GLU A 115 -6.82 2.19 20.72
C GLU A 115 -6.04 1.66 19.51
N LEU A 116 -6.43 0.52 18.93
CA LEU A 116 -5.86 0.03 17.69
C LEU A 116 -6.10 0.99 16.51
N ALA A 117 -7.27 1.60 16.41
CA ALA A 117 -7.55 2.59 15.38
C ALA A 117 -6.65 3.84 15.51
N LYS A 118 -6.32 4.25 16.75
CA LYS A 118 -5.36 5.33 17.00
C LYS A 118 -3.93 4.91 16.60
N TYR A 119 -3.53 3.68 16.95
CA TYR A 119 -2.21 3.15 16.59
C TYR A 119 -2.02 3.10 15.08
N PHE A 120 -3.03 2.59 14.35
CA PHE A 120 -3.03 2.50 12.89
C PHE A 120 -3.47 3.77 12.18
N ASN A 121 -3.56 4.91 12.90
CA ASN A 121 -3.84 6.18 12.24
C ASN A 121 -2.73 6.47 11.24
N ILE A 122 -3.12 6.82 10.01
CA ILE A 122 -2.20 7.05 8.90
C ILE A 122 -1.15 8.13 9.19
N ASP A 123 -1.47 9.09 10.03
CA ASP A 123 -0.54 10.15 10.43
C ASP A 123 0.71 9.62 11.18
N ASN A 124 0.62 8.42 11.74
CA ASN A 124 1.71 7.76 12.47
C ASN A 124 2.56 6.85 11.58
N TRP A 125 2.16 6.65 10.32
CA TRP A 125 2.80 5.69 9.42
C TRP A 125 3.54 6.39 8.29
N THR A 126 4.72 5.88 7.99
CA THR A 126 5.57 6.37 6.90
C THR A 126 5.97 5.23 5.97
N PHE A 127 6.56 5.58 4.82
CA PHE A 127 7.10 4.58 3.90
C PHE A 127 8.09 3.64 4.58
N ASN A 128 8.03 2.37 4.23
CA ASN A 128 8.94 1.32 4.66
C ASN A 128 8.96 1.08 6.18
N MET A 129 7.94 1.51 6.90
CA MET A 129 7.80 1.24 8.32
C MET A 129 7.32 -0.21 8.54
N ALA A 130 8.03 -0.97 9.36
CA ALA A 130 7.64 -2.34 9.71
C ALA A 130 6.59 -2.35 10.83
N ILE A 131 5.70 -3.37 10.81
CA ILE A 131 4.70 -3.55 11.89
C ILE A 131 5.28 -4.47 12.95
N ASN A 132 5.27 -4.02 14.20
CA ASN A 132 5.66 -4.81 15.35
C ASN A 132 4.43 -5.42 16.03
N ILE A 133 4.20 -6.72 15.82
CA ILE A 133 3.07 -7.45 16.43
C ILE A 133 3.18 -7.44 17.96
N SER A 134 4.39 -7.53 18.51
CA SER A 134 4.56 -7.49 19.97
C SER A 134 4.14 -6.15 20.59
N GLU A 135 4.38 -5.05 19.89
CA GLU A 135 3.93 -3.72 20.31
C GLU A 135 2.40 -3.63 20.34
N ILE A 136 1.75 -4.17 19.31
CA ILE A 136 0.28 -4.25 19.25
C ILE A 136 -0.26 -5.12 20.39
N GLU A 137 0.35 -6.28 20.65
CA GLU A 137 -0.03 -7.16 21.76
C GLU A 137 0.12 -6.45 23.11
N LEU A 138 1.22 -5.72 23.33
CA LEU A 138 1.43 -4.94 24.54
C LEU A 138 0.44 -3.79 24.69
N LEU A 139 0.13 -3.10 23.60
CA LEU A 139 -0.88 -2.05 23.59
C LEU A 139 -2.25 -2.59 24.00
N ILE A 140 -2.65 -3.73 23.42
CA ILE A 140 -3.93 -4.38 23.79
C ILE A 140 -3.90 -4.84 25.25
N ALA A 141 -2.80 -5.46 25.70
CA ALA A 141 -2.67 -5.96 27.08
C ALA A 141 -2.67 -4.84 28.12
N GLY A 142 -2.27 -3.62 27.75
CA GLY A 142 -2.29 -2.44 28.61
C GLY A 142 -3.67 -1.85 28.84
N ILE A 143 -4.70 -2.30 28.12
CA ILE A 143 -6.06 -1.78 28.25
C ILE A 143 -6.74 -2.39 29.47
N GLU A 144 -7.36 -1.54 30.26
CA GLU A 144 -8.09 -1.96 31.44
C GLU A 144 -9.19 -2.98 31.14
N GLY A 145 -9.18 -4.10 31.82
CA GLY A 145 -10.10 -5.22 31.64
C GLY A 145 -9.58 -6.35 30.76
N VAL A 146 -8.49 -6.16 30.02
CA VAL A 146 -7.83 -7.23 29.25
C VAL A 146 -6.94 -8.06 30.17
N GLN A 147 -7.15 -9.37 30.18
CA GLN A 147 -6.34 -10.33 30.94
C GLN A 147 -5.14 -10.84 30.12
N SER A 148 -5.39 -11.17 28.85
CA SER A 148 -4.36 -11.69 27.95
C SER A 148 -4.80 -11.56 26.50
N VAL A 149 -3.83 -11.61 25.59
CA VAL A 149 -3.99 -11.59 24.14
C VAL A 149 -3.50 -12.90 23.57
N PRO A 150 -4.33 -13.93 23.46
CA PRO A 150 -3.90 -15.26 22.97
C PRO A 150 -3.49 -15.24 21.50
N LYS A 151 -4.09 -14.37 20.69
CA LYS A 151 -3.86 -14.30 19.25
C LYS A 151 -3.89 -12.85 18.75
N CYS A 152 -2.91 -12.50 17.92
CA CYS A 152 -2.87 -11.27 17.16
C CYS A 152 -2.22 -11.55 15.81
N GLU A 153 -2.97 -11.40 14.73
CA GLU A 153 -2.51 -11.67 13.37
C GLU A 153 -2.81 -10.49 12.46
N ILE A 154 -1.86 -10.18 11.60
CA ILE A 154 -2.04 -9.19 10.54
C ILE A 154 -2.41 -9.94 9.26
N THR A 155 -3.44 -9.45 8.57
CA THR A 155 -3.93 -10.02 7.32
C THR A 155 -3.85 -8.98 6.19
N ASN A 156 -3.54 -9.41 4.97
CA ASN A 156 -3.61 -8.52 3.82
C ASN A 156 -5.06 -8.40 3.33
N LYS A 157 -5.45 -7.18 2.99
CA LYS A 157 -6.73 -6.87 2.34
C LYS A 157 -6.46 -6.31 0.95
N CYS A 158 -6.90 -6.98 -0.08
CA CYS A 158 -6.72 -6.56 -1.46
C CYS A 158 -8.00 -6.74 -2.27
N LEU A 159 -8.08 -6.04 -3.39
CA LEU A 159 -9.20 -6.01 -4.32
C LEU A 159 -10.48 -5.30 -3.81
N GLY A 160 -11.36 -4.98 -4.72
CA GLY A 160 -12.61 -4.27 -4.41
C GLY A 160 -12.37 -2.83 -3.99
N ASN A 161 -12.68 -2.50 -2.74
CA ASN A 161 -12.49 -1.15 -2.20
C ASN A 161 -11.08 -0.89 -1.62
N TYR A 162 -10.22 -1.92 -1.64
CA TYR A 162 -8.82 -1.85 -1.20
C TYR A 162 -7.89 -1.65 -2.40
N SER A 163 -6.60 -1.51 -2.14
CA SER A 163 -5.59 -1.46 -3.20
C SER A 163 -5.50 -2.80 -3.95
N ASP A 164 -5.07 -2.73 -5.21
CA ASP A 164 -4.87 -3.93 -6.04
C ASP A 164 -3.57 -4.69 -5.69
N HIS A 165 -2.81 -4.16 -4.72
CA HIS A 165 -1.54 -4.74 -4.32
C HIS A 165 -1.75 -5.86 -3.31
N SER A 166 -1.55 -7.09 -3.78
CA SER A 166 -1.51 -8.27 -2.91
C SER A 166 -0.12 -8.40 -2.28
N TYR A 167 -0.08 -8.58 -0.97
CA TYR A 167 1.16 -8.74 -0.22
C TYR A 167 1.09 -9.97 0.69
N ASN A 168 2.09 -10.86 0.58
CA ASN A 168 2.14 -12.05 1.43
C ASN A 168 2.71 -11.70 2.81
N ILE A 169 1.81 -11.39 3.75
CA ILE A 169 2.16 -11.05 5.13
C ILE A 169 2.92 -12.19 5.82
N GLN A 170 2.57 -13.45 5.52
CA GLN A 170 3.19 -14.61 6.19
C GLN A 170 4.66 -14.73 5.84
N ASP A 171 5.02 -14.61 4.57
CA ASP A 171 6.41 -14.65 4.11
C ASP A 171 7.20 -13.42 4.55
N ALA A 172 6.50 -12.27 4.68
CA ALA A 172 7.10 -11.03 5.14
C ALA A 172 7.29 -10.96 6.66
N THR A 173 6.68 -11.90 7.41
CA THR A 173 6.77 -11.92 8.87
C THR A 173 7.99 -12.73 9.31
N LYS A 174 8.90 -12.07 10.01
CA LYS A 174 10.04 -12.71 10.68
C LYS A 174 9.91 -12.53 12.19
N GLY A 175 9.59 -13.63 12.88
CA GLY A 175 9.27 -13.58 14.31
C GLY A 175 7.98 -12.81 14.57
N LYS A 176 8.07 -11.66 15.23
CA LYS A 176 6.94 -10.77 15.53
C LYS A 176 6.96 -9.47 14.73
N MET A 177 7.80 -9.38 13.69
CA MET A 177 7.93 -8.21 12.83
C MET A 177 7.41 -8.53 11.44
N VAL A 178 6.50 -7.71 10.92
CA VAL A 178 6.06 -7.73 9.52
C VAL A 178 6.85 -6.66 8.78
N TYR A 179 7.70 -7.08 7.86
CA TYR A 179 8.52 -6.16 7.07
C TYR A 179 7.76 -5.65 5.85
N PRO A 180 8.00 -4.40 5.43
CA PRO A 180 7.45 -3.87 4.19
C PRO A 180 8.10 -4.54 2.96
N SER A 181 7.52 -4.28 1.78
CA SER A 181 8.12 -4.67 0.50
C SER A 181 9.48 -4.01 0.29
N LEU A 182 10.31 -4.59 -0.58
CA LEU A 182 11.57 -3.98 -1.03
C LEU A 182 11.32 -2.69 -1.82
N ASP A 183 10.21 -2.61 -2.53
CA ASP A 183 9.76 -1.37 -3.16
C ASP A 183 9.10 -0.48 -2.09
N PRO A 184 9.27 0.85 -2.16
CA PRO A 184 8.69 1.76 -1.18
C PRO A 184 7.19 1.57 -1.04
N SER A 185 6.81 1.03 0.10
CA SER A 185 5.42 0.68 0.44
C SER A 185 5.03 1.25 1.80
N ILE A 186 3.73 1.47 1.99
CA ILE A 186 3.15 1.91 3.24
C ILE A 186 2.00 0.97 3.62
N PHE A 187 1.93 0.61 4.90
CA PHE A 187 0.81 -0.14 5.44
C PHE A 187 -0.32 0.80 5.83
N GLU A 188 -1.55 0.44 5.49
CA GLU A 188 -2.74 1.21 5.78
C GLU A 188 -3.87 0.31 6.28
N VAL A 189 -4.52 0.70 7.38
CA VAL A 189 -5.83 0.16 7.78
C VAL A 189 -6.91 1.11 7.25
N LYS A 190 -7.49 0.75 6.10
CA LYS A 190 -8.40 1.64 5.35
C LYS A 190 -9.74 1.85 6.06
N TYR A 191 -10.29 0.79 6.62
CA TYR A 191 -11.58 0.81 7.31
C TYR A 191 -11.46 0.23 8.72
N PRO A 192 -11.04 1.02 9.73
CA PRO A 192 -10.80 0.51 11.10
C PRO A 192 -11.95 -0.32 11.66
N ASN A 193 -13.20 0.08 11.41
CA ASN A 193 -14.39 -0.64 11.89
C ASN A 193 -14.61 -2.02 11.24
N LYS A 194 -14.01 -2.29 10.08
CA LYS A 194 -14.14 -3.55 9.34
C LYS A 194 -12.88 -4.40 9.38
N ASP A 195 -11.74 -3.73 9.42
CA ASP A 195 -10.43 -4.35 9.26
C ASP A 195 -9.81 -4.74 10.61
N LEU A 196 -10.25 -4.09 11.72
CA LEU A 196 -9.88 -4.45 13.07
C LEU A 196 -10.94 -5.38 13.65
N LYS A 197 -10.70 -6.70 13.56
CA LYS A 197 -11.64 -7.72 14.03
C LYS A 197 -11.16 -8.32 15.34
N GLY A 198 -11.93 -8.09 16.40
CA GLY A 198 -11.67 -8.66 17.71
C GLY A 198 -12.70 -9.69 18.12
N ARG A 199 -12.23 -10.71 18.83
CA ARG A 199 -13.08 -11.71 19.49
C ARG A 199 -12.69 -11.85 20.95
N VAL A 200 -13.70 -11.96 21.84
CA VAL A 200 -13.51 -12.24 23.27
C VAL A 200 -13.76 -13.72 23.50
N ILE A 201 -12.79 -14.41 24.09
CA ILE A 201 -12.84 -15.83 24.43
C ILE A 201 -12.93 -16.06 25.94
#